data_d787d2c881981c665be29d6ce01a923d
#
_entry.id   d787d2c881981c665be29d6ce01a923d
#
_cell.length_a   1.000
_cell.length_b   1.000
_cell.length_c   1.000
_cell.angle_alpha   90.00
_cell.angle_beta   90.00
_cell.angle_gamma   90.00
#
_symmetry.space_group_name_H-M   'P 1'
#
loop_
_entity.id
_entity.type
_entity.pdbx_description
1 polymer ?
#
loop_
_entity_poly.entity_id
_entity_poly.type
_entity_poly.pdbx_seq_one_letter_code
_entity_poly.pdbx_strand_id
1 'polypeptide(L)'
;FFLSLGATPYRKVVNPVVDAISGEPEFKHTPVAIQPFHTTWQGVLYVRDGFENQIKTSLQNCAWWTKIKTVKALRYEIADRQSIDQTQKNLKNFLPFVDETYEWLSIEDISSQLSHSIVLKDGILIASLYIAPPDLLPDRDWVATLFKRERLSALHRKALLAGMPMSAANNDGPLVCSCFKVGKNKIIEAIKTQNITHEKQVTACLKAGGNCGSCLPEIRGLIKTCQLEAEA
;
A
#
# COMPACT_ATOMS: atom_id res chain seq x y z
N PHE A 1 8.53 -6.19 10.72
CA PHE A 1 8.31 -7.62 10.60
C PHE A 1 7.65 -7.88 9.29
N PHE A 2 8.42 -8.28 8.35
CA PHE A 2 7.99 -8.72 7.06
C PHE A 2 7.37 -10.09 7.20
N LEU A 3 6.16 -10.13 7.56
CA LEU A 3 5.29 -10.99 6.83
C LEU A 3 5.16 -10.31 5.46
N SER A 4 6.27 -10.33 4.73
CA SER A 4 6.18 -10.11 3.31
C SER A 4 5.12 -11.06 2.82
N LEU A 5 4.38 -10.60 1.98
CA LEU A 5 3.54 -11.27 1.02
C LEU A 5 4.27 -12.45 0.40
N GLY A 6 4.35 -13.52 0.99
CA GLY A 6 5.18 -14.63 0.61
C GLY A 6 5.78 -15.35 1.81
N ALA A 7 5.19 -15.19 2.97
CA ALA A 7 5.63 -15.77 4.24
C ALA A 7 5.61 -17.30 4.30
N THR A 8 5.35 -17.97 3.22
CA THR A 8 5.59 -19.41 3.10
C THR A 8 7.06 -19.81 3.28
N PRO A 9 8.07 -19.01 2.92
CA PRO A 9 9.45 -19.39 3.19
C PRO A 9 9.79 -19.43 4.67
N TYR A 10 9.21 -18.55 5.49
CA TYR A 10 9.54 -18.45 6.90
C TYR A 10 9.15 -19.73 7.67
N ARG A 11 7.99 -20.27 7.38
CA ARG A 11 7.53 -21.52 8.01
C ARG A 11 8.40 -22.71 7.61
N LYS A 12 8.92 -22.73 6.39
CA LYS A 12 9.84 -23.78 5.90
C LYS A 12 11.27 -23.62 6.42
N VAL A 13 11.68 -22.40 6.78
CA VAL A 13 13.00 -22.14 7.36
C VAL A 13 12.99 -22.35 8.88
N VAL A 14 11.89 -22.05 9.55
CA VAL A 14 11.78 -22.22 11.01
C VAL A 14 11.53 -23.67 11.41
N ASN A 15 10.74 -24.41 10.63
CA ASN A 15 10.46 -25.82 10.93
C ASN A 15 11.74 -26.68 11.03
N PRO A 16 12.71 -26.58 10.10
CA PRO A 16 13.96 -27.33 10.25
C PRO A 16 14.77 -26.98 11.50
N VAL A 17 14.71 -25.72 11.94
CA VAL A 17 15.38 -25.28 13.17
C VAL A 17 14.66 -25.81 14.41
N VAL A 18 13.34 -25.79 14.39
CA VAL A 18 12.51 -26.34 15.48
C VAL A 18 12.69 -27.85 15.56
N ASP A 19 12.68 -28.54 14.43
CA ASP A 19 12.86 -30.00 14.33
C ASP A 19 14.29 -30.40 14.80
N ALA A 20 15.31 -29.63 14.48
CA ALA A 20 16.68 -29.82 14.97
C ALA A 20 16.80 -29.66 16.50
N ILE A 21 16.01 -28.76 17.09
CA ILE A 21 15.97 -28.54 18.54
C ILE A 21 15.16 -29.63 19.25
N SER A 22 14.16 -30.19 18.61
CA SER A 22 13.29 -31.24 19.18
C SER A 22 13.90 -32.64 19.15
N GLY A 23 15.07 -32.83 18.52
CA GLY A 23 15.78 -34.10 18.51
C GLY A 23 15.15 -35.23 17.67
N GLU A 24 14.27 -34.89 16.75
CA GLU A 24 13.73 -35.85 15.80
C GLU A 24 14.72 -36.26 14.70
N PRO A 25 14.69 -37.52 14.23
CA PRO A 25 15.73 -38.05 13.36
C PRO A 25 15.73 -37.41 11.97
N GLU A 26 16.93 -37.18 11.49
CA GLU A 26 17.33 -36.72 10.15
C GLU A 26 16.25 -36.74 9.08
N PHE A 27 15.65 -35.57 8.82
CA PHE A 27 14.96 -35.38 7.56
C PHE A 27 15.98 -35.30 6.43
N LYS A 28 16.01 -36.30 5.57
CA LYS A 28 16.68 -36.22 4.29
C LYS A 28 15.98 -35.16 3.46
N HIS A 29 16.40 -33.91 3.61
CA HIS A 29 15.92 -32.81 2.79
C HIS A 29 16.43 -33.00 1.37
N THR A 30 15.59 -33.51 0.50
CA THR A 30 15.72 -33.16 -0.92
C THR A 30 15.57 -31.65 -0.95
N PRO A 31 16.55 -30.89 -1.43
CA PRO A 31 16.40 -29.44 -1.55
C PRO A 31 15.22 -29.18 -2.50
N VAL A 32 14.07 -28.92 -1.94
CA VAL A 32 12.94 -28.42 -2.74
C VAL A 32 13.39 -27.05 -3.20
N ALA A 33 13.67 -26.93 -4.50
CA ALA A 33 13.92 -25.64 -5.09
C ALA A 33 12.76 -24.73 -4.71
N ILE A 34 13.02 -23.81 -3.77
CA ILE A 34 12.04 -22.81 -3.36
C ILE A 34 11.92 -21.89 -4.56
N GLN A 35 10.92 -22.16 -5.40
CA GLN A 35 10.57 -21.18 -6.43
C GLN A 35 10.10 -19.94 -5.69
N PRO A 36 10.72 -18.78 -5.96
CA PRO A 36 10.29 -17.54 -5.35
C PRO A 36 8.80 -17.35 -5.67
N PHE A 37 8.02 -17.02 -4.65
CA PHE A 37 6.61 -16.74 -4.80
C PHE A 37 6.48 -15.37 -5.49
N HIS A 38 6.32 -15.37 -6.80
CA HIS A 38 6.07 -14.15 -7.56
C HIS A 38 4.56 -13.89 -7.59
N THR A 39 4.14 -12.81 -6.97
CA THR A 39 2.82 -12.21 -7.22
C THR A 39 2.94 -11.28 -8.42
N THR A 40 1.98 -11.37 -9.32
CA THR A 40 1.93 -10.49 -10.50
C THR A 40 1.38 -9.12 -10.16
N TRP A 41 0.54 -9.03 -9.13
CA TRP A 41 -0.02 -7.78 -8.63
C TRP A 41 -0.34 -7.88 -7.14
N GLN A 42 -0.51 -6.71 -6.53
CA GLN A 42 -1.00 -6.53 -5.18
C GLN A 42 -2.23 -5.63 -5.18
N GLY A 43 -3.06 -5.77 -4.16
CA GLY A 43 -4.23 -4.94 -4.03
C GLY A 43 -4.61 -4.67 -2.58
N VAL A 44 -5.39 -3.63 -2.41
CA VAL A 44 -5.97 -3.25 -1.12
C VAL A 44 -7.46 -3.05 -1.30
N LEU A 45 -8.23 -3.85 -0.58
CA LEU A 45 -9.67 -3.78 -0.56
C LEU A 45 -10.14 -3.26 0.80
N TYR A 46 -10.98 -2.24 0.78
CA TYR A 46 -11.69 -1.76 1.97
C TYR A 46 -13.18 -2.02 1.81
N VAL A 47 -13.79 -2.48 2.88
CA VAL A 47 -15.25 -2.68 2.94
C VAL A 47 -15.76 -2.11 4.25
N ARG A 48 -16.79 -1.28 4.18
CA ARG A 48 -17.46 -0.70 5.34
C ARG A 48 -18.02 -1.78 6.25
N ASP A 49 -17.99 -1.56 7.55
CA ASP A 49 -18.59 -2.45 8.55
C ASP A 49 -20.05 -2.76 8.20
N GLY A 50 -20.42 -4.03 8.33
CA GLY A 50 -21.76 -4.52 7.98
C GLY A 50 -21.90 -5.03 6.54
N PHE A 51 -20.92 -4.79 5.67
CA PHE A 51 -20.93 -5.24 4.27
C PHE A 51 -19.94 -6.39 3.98
N GLU A 52 -19.17 -6.82 4.97
CA GLU A 52 -18.09 -7.80 4.83
C GLU A 52 -18.55 -9.18 4.37
N ASN A 53 -19.78 -9.56 4.66
CA ASN A 53 -20.31 -10.88 4.25
C ASN A 53 -20.45 -11.00 2.72
N GLN A 54 -20.60 -9.87 2.03
CA GLN A 54 -20.78 -9.83 0.58
C GLN A 54 -19.51 -10.18 -0.19
N ILE A 55 -18.32 -9.98 0.41
CA ILE A 55 -17.03 -10.18 -0.27
C ILE A 55 -16.33 -11.51 0.07
N LYS A 56 -16.86 -12.31 1.00
CA LYS A 56 -16.19 -13.54 1.49
C LYS A 56 -15.83 -14.51 0.38
N THR A 57 -16.74 -14.74 -0.57
CA THR A 57 -16.54 -15.69 -1.66
C THR A 57 -15.43 -15.24 -2.61
N SER A 58 -15.31 -13.95 -2.84
CA SER A 58 -14.31 -13.37 -3.73
C SER A 58 -12.90 -13.55 -3.21
N LEU A 59 -12.70 -13.40 -1.90
CA LEU A 59 -11.40 -13.54 -1.26
C LEU A 59 -10.88 -14.99 -1.25
N GLN A 60 -11.77 -15.98 -1.26
CA GLN A 60 -11.38 -17.40 -1.29
C GLN A 60 -10.61 -17.78 -2.55
N ASN A 61 -10.81 -17.05 -3.63
CA ASN A 61 -10.14 -17.27 -4.91
C ASN A 61 -8.79 -16.57 -5.03
N CYS A 62 -8.40 -15.72 -4.07
CA CYS A 62 -7.09 -15.08 -4.07
C CYS A 62 -6.02 -16.04 -3.58
N ALA A 63 -4.83 -15.99 -4.19
CA ALA A 63 -3.68 -16.78 -3.77
C ALA A 63 -3.23 -16.43 -2.34
N TRP A 64 -3.41 -15.19 -1.94
CA TRP A 64 -3.09 -14.70 -0.61
C TRP A 64 -3.95 -13.48 -0.23
N TRP A 65 -4.37 -13.42 1.04
CA TRP A 65 -5.01 -12.25 1.63
C TRP A 65 -4.85 -12.21 3.15
N THR A 66 -4.91 -11.02 3.71
CA THR A 66 -5.00 -10.80 5.16
C THR A 66 -6.02 -9.71 5.47
N LYS A 67 -6.57 -9.74 6.69
CA LYS A 67 -7.63 -8.83 7.13
C LYS A 67 -7.16 -8.01 8.32
N ILE A 68 -7.41 -6.68 8.26
CA ILE A 68 -7.07 -5.73 9.32
C ILE A 68 -8.31 -4.90 9.64
N LYS A 69 -8.63 -4.79 10.92
CA LYS A 69 -9.72 -3.92 11.37
C LYS A 69 -9.25 -2.46 11.36
N THR A 70 -10.04 -1.60 10.73
CA THR A 70 -9.87 -0.14 10.77
C THR A 70 -11.10 0.50 11.40
N VAL A 71 -11.12 1.83 11.49
CA VAL A 71 -12.30 2.54 12.00
C VAL A 71 -13.39 2.55 10.92
N LYS A 72 -14.54 1.95 11.21
CA LYS A 72 -15.72 1.83 10.33
C LYS A 72 -15.50 1.02 9.04
N ALA A 73 -14.39 0.29 8.90
CA ALA A 73 -14.16 -0.59 7.75
C ALA A 73 -13.22 -1.75 8.10
N LEU A 74 -13.27 -2.79 7.29
CA LEU A 74 -12.27 -3.83 7.20
C LEU A 74 -11.39 -3.55 5.99
N ARG A 75 -10.08 -3.63 6.18
CA ARG A 75 -9.08 -3.59 5.13
C ARG A 75 -8.57 -4.99 4.86
N TYR A 76 -8.49 -5.36 3.60
CA TYR A 76 -7.87 -6.58 3.13
C TYR A 76 -6.68 -6.21 2.26
N GLU A 77 -5.50 -6.75 2.60
CA GLU A 77 -4.36 -6.77 1.69
C GLU A 77 -4.48 -8.06 0.89
N ILE A 78 -4.39 -7.97 -0.42
CA ILE A 78 -4.60 -9.10 -1.33
C ILE A 78 -3.47 -9.19 -2.33
N ALA A 79 -3.17 -10.41 -2.79
CA ALA A 79 -2.19 -10.63 -3.85
C ALA A 79 -2.54 -11.90 -4.63
N ASP A 80 -2.23 -11.92 -5.93
CA ASP A 80 -2.49 -13.07 -6.77
C ASP A 80 -1.37 -13.28 -7.78
N ARG A 81 -1.40 -14.45 -8.41
CA ARG A 81 -0.52 -14.89 -9.50
C ARG A 81 -1.16 -14.73 -10.88
N GLN A 82 -2.45 -14.51 -10.95
CA GLN A 82 -3.14 -14.29 -12.21
C GLN A 82 -2.70 -12.98 -12.84
N SER A 83 -2.79 -12.86 -14.15
CA SER A 83 -2.52 -11.59 -14.81
C SER A 83 -3.54 -10.53 -14.39
N ILE A 84 -3.14 -9.27 -14.38
CA ILE A 84 -4.03 -8.15 -14.10
C ILE A 84 -5.24 -8.15 -15.03
N ASP A 85 -5.07 -8.46 -16.32
CA ASP A 85 -6.15 -8.52 -17.30
C ASP A 85 -7.24 -9.55 -16.96
N GLN A 86 -6.84 -10.71 -16.42
CA GLN A 86 -7.80 -11.70 -15.92
C GLN A 86 -8.48 -11.23 -14.64
N THR A 87 -7.75 -10.55 -13.79
CA THR A 87 -8.27 -10.00 -12.54
C THR A 87 -9.23 -8.85 -12.80
N GLN A 88 -8.94 -7.96 -13.74
CA GLN A 88 -9.84 -6.87 -14.15
C GLN A 88 -11.19 -7.38 -14.66
N LYS A 89 -11.19 -8.44 -15.45
CA LYS A 89 -12.45 -9.10 -15.88
C LYS A 89 -13.25 -9.67 -14.70
N ASN A 90 -12.57 -10.01 -13.61
CA ASN A 90 -13.16 -10.57 -12.39
C ASN A 90 -13.36 -9.54 -11.27
N LEU A 91 -12.99 -8.26 -11.47
CA LEU A 91 -13.11 -7.22 -10.44
C LEU A 91 -14.52 -7.06 -9.88
N LYS A 92 -15.54 -7.22 -10.72
CA LYS A 92 -16.93 -7.22 -10.27
C LYS A 92 -17.24 -8.35 -9.27
N ASN A 93 -16.45 -9.44 -9.32
CA ASN A 93 -16.59 -10.53 -8.36
C ASN A 93 -16.00 -10.18 -6.99
N PHE A 94 -15.03 -9.24 -6.93
CA PHE A 94 -14.48 -8.77 -5.65
C PHE A 94 -15.41 -7.78 -4.95
N LEU A 95 -16.21 -7.05 -5.71
CA LEU A 95 -17.14 -6.06 -5.20
C LEU A 95 -18.55 -6.37 -5.73
N PRO A 96 -19.28 -7.30 -5.11
CA PRO A 96 -20.58 -7.77 -5.59
C PRO A 96 -21.75 -6.79 -5.36
N PHE A 97 -21.47 -5.49 -5.36
CA PHE A 97 -22.43 -4.40 -5.19
C PHE A 97 -23.00 -4.01 -6.56
N VAL A 98 -23.88 -4.85 -7.12
CA VAL A 98 -24.31 -4.75 -8.53
C VAL A 98 -25.70 -4.18 -8.73
N ASP A 99 -26.45 -3.88 -7.66
CA ASP A 99 -27.78 -3.29 -7.78
C ASP A 99 -27.71 -1.77 -8.03
N GLU A 100 -28.80 -1.20 -8.57
CA GLU A 100 -28.90 0.21 -8.96
C GLU A 100 -28.78 1.20 -7.79
N THR A 101 -28.79 0.73 -6.55
CA THR A 101 -28.63 1.58 -5.37
C THR A 101 -27.18 1.97 -5.11
N TYR A 102 -26.23 1.30 -5.78
CA TYR A 102 -24.81 1.59 -5.66
C TYR A 102 -24.28 2.39 -6.84
N GLU A 103 -23.58 3.47 -6.53
CA GLU A 103 -22.82 4.25 -7.50
C GLU A 103 -21.40 3.67 -7.62
N TRP A 104 -21.01 3.30 -8.84
CA TRP A 104 -19.68 2.81 -9.14
C TRP A 104 -18.85 3.88 -9.82
N LEU A 105 -17.63 4.06 -9.32
CA LEU A 105 -16.60 4.88 -9.94
C LEU A 105 -15.36 4.01 -10.15
N SER A 106 -14.81 3.98 -11.36
CA SER A 106 -13.59 3.22 -11.65
C SER A 106 -12.67 3.96 -12.60
N ILE A 107 -11.39 3.67 -12.47
CA ILE A 107 -10.34 4.06 -13.40
C ILE A 107 -9.44 2.86 -13.65
N GLU A 108 -9.06 2.67 -14.89
CA GLU A 108 -8.15 1.61 -15.31
C GLU A 108 -7.06 2.22 -16.19
N ASP A 109 -5.81 1.89 -15.90
CA ASP A 109 -4.65 2.21 -16.71
C ASP A 109 -3.85 0.94 -16.98
N ILE A 110 -4.00 0.40 -18.17
CA ILE A 110 -3.34 -0.84 -18.59
C ILE A 110 -1.83 -0.66 -18.60
N SER A 111 -1.34 0.52 -19.01
CA SER A 111 0.09 0.81 -19.13
C SER A 111 0.79 0.80 -17.78
N SER A 112 0.15 1.33 -16.77
CA SER A 112 0.64 1.35 -15.38
C SER A 112 0.18 0.16 -14.56
N GLN A 113 -0.55 -0.78 -15.16
CA GLN A 113 -1.14 -1.94 -14.47
C GLN A 113 -1.96 -1.55 -13.23
N LEU A 114 -2.75 -0.49 -13.37
CA LEU A 114 -3.50 0.12 -12.29
C LEU A 114 -5.00 -0.05 -12.53
N SER A 115 -5.72 -0.45 -11.47
CA SER A 115 -7.18 -0.47 -11.45
C SER A 115 -7.67 -0.01 -10.08
N HIS A 116 -8.44 1.07 -10.06
CA HIS A 116 -9.09 1.59 -8.86
C HIS A 116 -10.61 1.55 -9.05
N SER A 117 -11.31 0.98 -8.09
CA SER A 117 -12.77 0.88 -8.08
C SER A 117 -13.32 1.33 -6.74
N ILE A 118 -14.38 2.13 -6.75
CA ILE A 118 -14.99 2.72 -5.57
C ILE A 118 -16.49 2.52 -5.67
N VAL A 119 -17.09 2.07 -4.59
CA VAL A 119 -18.53 1.84 -4.47
C VAL A 119 -19.09 2.78 -3.42
N LEU A 120 -20.10 3.52 -3.81
CA LEU A 120 -20.82 4.44 -2.94
C LEU A 120 -22.31 4.04 -2.86
N LYS A 121 -22.94 4.35 -1.74
CA LYS A 121 -24.40 4.32 -1.58
C LYS A 121 -24.82 5.61 -0.90
N ASP A 122 -25.71 6.37 -1.53
CA ASP A 122 -26.17 7.69 -1.03
C ASP A 122 -25.01 8.66 -0.71
N GLY A 123 -23.91 8.58 -1.46
CA GLY A 123 -22.69 9.36 -1.24
C GLY A 123 -21.80 8.86 -0.11
N ILE A 124 -22.15 7.74 0.53
CA ILE A 124 -21.38 7.09 1.59
C ILE A 124 -20.43 6.08 0.94
N LEU A 125 -19.17 6.07 1.35
CA LEU A 125 -18.19 5.08 0.88
C LEU A 125 -18.49 3.70 1.48
N ILE A 126 -18.84 2.75 0.62
CA ILE A 126 -19.15 1.36 1.00
C ILE A 126 -17.93 0.48 0.83
N ALA A 127 -17.26 0.57 -0.34
CA ALA A 127 -16.07 -0.19 -0.61
C ALA A 127 -15.11 0.57 -1.52
N SER A 128 -13.83 0.23 -1.46
CA SER A 128 -12.83 0.65 -2.44
C SER A 128 -11.83 -0.46 -2.67
N LEU A 129 -11.48 -0.70 -3.93
CA LEU A 129 -10.51 -1.70 -4.35
C LEU A 129 -9.43 -1.02 -5.19
N TYR A 130 -8.19 -1.24 -4.81
CA TYR A 130 -6.99 -0.76 -5.50
C TYR A 130 -6.16 -1.97 -5.89
N ILE A 131 -5.85 -2.09 -7.16
CA ILE A 131 -4.92 -3.08 -7.70
C ILE A 131 -3.87 -2.31 -8.47
N ALA A 132 -2.61 -2.46 -8.08
CA ALA A 132 -1.51 -1.73 -8.69
C ALA A 132 -0.18 -2.38 -8.31
N PRO A 133 0.94 -2.01 -8.96
CA PRO A 133 2.27 -2.20 -8.40
C PRO A 133 2.38 -1.61 -6.99
N PRO A 134 3.20 -2.18 -6.09
CA PRO A 134 3.24 -1.79 -4.68
C PRO A 134 3.49 -0.32 -4.40
N ASP A 135 4.27 0.33 -5.24
CA ASP A 135 4.66 1.75 -5.16
C ASP A 135 3.54 2.70 -5.62
N LEU A 136 2.56 2.20 -6.38
CA LEU A 136 1.41 2.95 -6.85
C LEU A 136 0.14 2.74 -6.00
N LEU A 137 0.19 1.84 -5.01
CA LEU A 137 -0.93 1.65 -4.09
C LEU A 137 -1.09 2.84 -3.15
N PRO A 138 -2.34 3.27 -2.85
CA PRO A 138 -2.60 4.42 -2.00
C PRO A 138 -2.11 4.21 -0.57
N ASP A 139 -1.85 5.32 0.13
CA ASP A 139 -1.59 5.30 1.56
C ASP A 139 -2.77 4.69 2.32
N ARG A 140 -2.48 3.64 3.10
CA ARG A 140 -3.50 2.83 3.77
C ARG A 140 -4.28 3.62 4.83
N ASP A 141 -3.57 4.42 5.59
CA ASP A 141 -4.17 5.18 6.69
C ASP A 141 -5.06 6.29 6.14
N TRP A 142 -4.61 6.96 5.07
CA TRP A 142 -5.39 7.99 4.40
C TRP A 142 -6.72 7.45 3.87
N VAL A 143 -6.72 6.34 3.13
CA VAL A 143 -7.97 5.72 2.63
C VAL A 143 -8.89 5.37 3.79
N ALA A 144 -8.36 4.76 4.86
CA ALA A 144 -9.14 4.41 6.05
C ALA A 144 -9.82 5.63 6.69
N THR A 145 -9.20 6.83 6.63
CA THR A 145 -9.82 8.05 7.18
C THR A 145 -11.09 8.46 6.44
N LEU A 146 -11.19 8.13 5.15
CA LEU A 146 -12.36 8.50 4.34
C LEU A 146 -13.61 7.68 4.69
N PHE A 147 -13.45 6.49 5.24
CA PHE A 147 -14.57 5.71 5.77
C PHE A 147 -15.21 6.31 7.04
N LYS A 148 -14.52 7.22 7.73
CA LYS A 148 -15.08 7.95 8.89
C LYS A 148 -16.10 9.00 8.47
N ARG A 149 -16.07 9.45 7.22
CA ARG A 149 -16.96 10.50 6.70
C ARG A 149 -18.36 9.95 6.49
N GLU A 150 -19.35 10.78 6.77
CA GLU A 150 -20.75 10.44 6.51
C GLU A 150 -21.05 10.45 5.01
N ARG A 151 -20.50 11.45 4.30
CA ARG A 151 -20.62 11.55 2.84
C ARG A 151 -19.30 12.03 2.22
N LEU A 152 -19.04 11.60 1.01
CA LEU A 152 -17.89 12.05 0.26
C LEU A 152 -18.23 13.23 -0.64
N SER A 153 -17.44 14.30 -0.57
CA SER A 153 -17.49 15.40 -1.55
C SER A 153 -16.95 14.94 -2.91
N ALA A 154 -17.23 15.71 -3.96
CA ALA A 154 -16.68 15.47 -5.30
C ALA A 154 -15.13 15.42 -5.28
N LEU A 155 -14.50 16.24 -4.45
CA LEU A 155 -13.03 16.25 -4.27
C LEU A 155 -12.53 14.94 -3.65
N HIS A 156 -13.20 14.41 -2.64
CA HIS A 156 -12.85 13.12 -2.03
C HIS A 156 -13.00 11.95 -3.02
N ARG A 157 -14.04 11.97 -3.85
CA ARG A 157 -14.26 10.95 -4.89
C ARG A 157 -13.14 10.96 -5.93
N LYS A 158 -12.74 12.14 -6.40
CA LYS A 158 -11.59 12.30 -7.32
C LYS A 158 -10.30 11.83 -6.67
N ALA A 159 -10.06 12.18 -5.40
CA ALA A 159 -8.90 11.76 -4.64
C ALA A 159 -8.81 10.23 -4.51
N LEU A 160 -9.92 9.57 -4.17
CA LEU A 160 -10.00 8.10 -4.09
C LEU A 160 -9.70 7.44 -5.44
N LEU A 161 -10.27 7.96 -6.55
CA LEU A 161 -9.97 7.44 -7.88
C LEU A 161 -8.51 7.64 -8.26
N ALA A 162 -7.93 8.78 -7.92
CA ALA A 162 -6.51 9.05 -8.15
C ALA A 162 -5.57 8.23 -7.23
N GLY A 163 -6.11 7.61 -6.15
CA GLY A 163 -5.32 6.89 -5.16
C GLY A 163 -4.45 7.79 -4.27
N MET A 164 -4.69 9.10 -4.29
CA MET A 164 -3.91 10.08 -3.52
C MET A 164 -4.76 11.24 -3.02
N PRO A 165 -4.41 11.86 -1.86
CA PRO A 165 -5.10 13.05 -1.38
C PRO A 165 -4.97 14.20 -2.38
N MET A 166 -6.11 14.83 -2.72
CA MET A 166 -6.14 16.01 -3.59
C MET A 166 -5.97 17.32 -2.80
N SER A 167 -5.26 17.32 -1.70
CA SER A 167 -4.90 18.56 -1.05
C SER A 167 -3.71 19.18 -1.80
N ALA A 168 -3.86 20.39 -2.27
CA ALA A 168 -2.78 21.17 -2.89
C ALA A 168 -1.59 21.44 -1.95
N ALA A 169 -1.65 20.92 -0.71
CA ALA A 169 -0.68 21.16 0.34
C ALA A 169 0.30 20.01 0.58
N ASN A 170 0.07 18.82 0.04
CA ASN A 170 0.94 17.68 0.36
C ASN A 170 1.36 16.89 -0.88
N ASN A 171 2.05 17.58 -1.80
CA ASN A 171 2.89 16.89 -2.78
C ASN A 171 4.23 16.55 -2.11
N ASP A 172 4.17 15.84 -0.97
CA ASP A 172 5.36 15.46 -0.21
C ASP A 172 6.27 14.49 -0.98
N GLY A 173 5.77 13.91 -2.11
CA GLY A 173 6.50 12.95 -2.92
C GLY A 173 6.61 11.56 -2.25
N PRO A 174 7.42 10.64 -2.83
CA PRO A 174 7.67 9.33 -2.24
C PRO A 174 8.19 9.44 -0.81
N LEU A 175 7.75 8.52 0.05
CA LEU A 175 8.08 8.53 1.47
C LEU A 175 9.56 8.20 1.69
N VAL A 176 10.31 9.11 2.28
CA VAL A 176 11.73 8.96 2.64
C VAL A 176 11.88 8.58 4.11
N CYS A 177 11.22 9.33 5.00
CA CYS A 177 11.28 9.04 6.43
C CYS A 177 9.97 8.41 6.92
N SER A 178 9.96 7.09 7.12
CA SER A 178 8.78 6.36 7.60
C SER A 178 8.40 6.69 9.05
N CYS A 179 9.38 6.98 9.91
CA CYS A 179 9.14 7.32 11.33
C CYS A 179 8.31 8.61 11.49
N PHE A 180 8.59 9.60 10.66
CA PHE A 180 7.94 10.92 10.73
C PHE A 180 7.08 11.22 9.51
N LYS A 181 6.85 10.24 8.63
CA LYS A 181 6.04 10.35 7.40
C LYS A 181 6.43 11.54 6.54
N VAL A 182 7.73 11.75 6.32
CA VAL A 182 8.26 12.84 5.52
C VAL A 182 8.63 12.35 4.12
N GLY A 183 8.03 12.96 3.10
CA GLY A 183 8.26 12.65 1.71
C GLY A 183 9.43 13.42 1.09
N LYS A 184 9.88 12.93 -0.07
CA LYS A 184 11.03 13.45 -0.83
C LYS A 184 10.88 14.91 -1.19
N ASN A 185 9.72 15.32 -1.71
CA ASN A 185 9.50 16.68 -2.18
C ASN A 185 9.54 17.69 -1.04
N LYS A 186 9.01 17.33 0.12
CA LYS A 186 9.06 18.15 1.32
C LYS A 186 10.49 18.33 1.83
N ILE A 187 11.33 17.30 1.72
CA ILE A 187 12.76 17.41 2.06
C ILE A 187 13.45 18.33 1.07
N ILE A 188 13.21 18.17 -0.25
CA ILE A 188 13.78 19.02 -1.30
C ILE A 188 13.34 20.48 -1.12
N GLU A 189 12.07 20.72 -0.83
CA GLU A 189 11.55 22.07 -0.55
C GLU A 189 12.27 22.70 0.64
N ALA A 190 12.42 21.98 1.75
CA ALA A 190 13.15 22.46 2.92
C ALA A 190 14.62 22.77 2.59
N ILE A 191 15.29 21.89 1.82
CA ILE A 191 16.68 22.10 1.39
C ILE A 191 16.79 23.41 0.60
N LYS A 192 15.92 23.62 -0.39
CA LYS A 192 15.96 24.79 -1.28
C LYS A 192 15.57 26.10 -0.56
N THR A 193 14.52 26.05 0.28
CA THR A 193 14.02 27.26 0.96
C THR A 193 14.87 27.72 2.13
N GLN A 194 15.55 26.79 2.82
CA GLN A 194 16.36 27.08 4.00
C GLN A 194 17.88 26.97 3.76
N ASN A 195 18.29 26.73 2.49
CA ASN A 195 19.68 26.51 2.11
C ASN A 195 20.39 25.46 2.96
N ILE A 196 19.75 24.32 3.14
CA ILE A 196 20.24 23.22 3.98
C ILE A 196 21.43 22.55 3.30
N THR A 197 22.54 22.44 4.03
CA THR A 197 23.78 21.81 3.56
C THR A 197 24.14 20.52 4.31
N HIS A 198 23.43 20.21 5.40
CA HIS A 198 23.74 19.06 6.25
C HIS A 198 22.47 18.38 6.77
N GLU A 199 22.47 17.04 6.85
CA GLU A 199 21.31 16.24 7.26
C GLU A 199 20.76 16.60 8.66
N LYS A 200 21.61 17.07 9.58
CA LYS A 200 21.17 17.53 10.92
C LYS A 200 20.18 18.70 10.85
N GLN A 201 20.30 19.55 9.84
CA GLN A 201 19.39 20.67 9.63
C GLN A 201 18.03 20.16 9.12
N VAL A 202 18.02 19.13 8.25
CA VAL A 202 16.77 18.43 7.85
C VAL A 202 16.11 17.79 9.08
N THR A 203 16.91 17.17 9.95
CA THR A 203 16.38 16.59 11.20
C THR A 203 15.81 17.66 12.12
N ALA A 204 16.42 18.82 12.21
CA ALA A 204 15.95 19.91 13.06
C ALA A 204 14.59 20.47 12.60
N CYS A 205 14.38 20.64 11.29
CA CYS A 205 13.14 21.23 10.75
C CYS A 205 12.03 20.22 10.48
N LEU A 206 12.36 19.00 10.02
CA LEU A 206 11.38 17.99 9.60
C LEU A 206 11.35 16.74 10.50
N LYS A 207 12.23 16.64 11.49
CA LYS A 207 12.49 15.45 12.32
C LYS A 207 12.95 14.21 11.53
N ALA A 208 13.06 14.30 10.20
CA ALA A 208 13.50 13.19 9.36
C ALA A 208 14.95 12.82 9.69
N GLY A 209 15.21 11.53 9.88
CA GLY A 209 16.52 11.02 10.34
C GLY A 209 16.73 11.03 11.85
N GLY A 210 15.82 11.64 12.62
CA GLY A 210 15.98 11.84 14.06
C GLY A 210 15.58 10.65 14.96
N ASN A 211 15.06 9.55 14.39
CA ASN A 211 14.70 8.36 15.15
C ASN A 211 15.60 7.17 14.77
N CYS A 212 15.21 6.36 13.78
CA CYS A 212 15.96 5.15 13.40
C CYS A 212 17.19 5.44 12.52
N GLY A 213 17.27 6.61 11.89
CA GLY A 213 18.39 7.03 11.04
C GLY A 213 18.47 6.33 9.66
N SER A 214 17.58 5.38 9.34
CA SER A 214 17.64 4.60 8.09
C SER A 214 17.52 5.46 6.82
N CYS A 215 16.86 6.62 6.89
CA CYS A 215 16.68 7.55 5.78
C CYS A 215 17.86 8.54 5.60
N LEU A 216 18.83 8.59 6.51
CA LEU A 216 19.94 9.54 6.42
C LEU A 216 20.77 9.43 5.12
N PRO A 217 21.08 8.22 4.60
CA PRO A 217 21.80 8.11 3.33
C PRO A 217 21.06 8.76 2.16
N GLU A 218 19.73 8.58 2.09
CA GLU A 218 18.90 9.18 1.06
C GLU A 218 18.79 10.70 1.22
N ILE A 219 18.64 11.21 2.45
CA ILE A 219 18.65 12.64 2.75
C ILE A 219 19.96 13.30 2.29
N ARG A 220 21.13 12.68 2.57
CA ARG A 220 22.42 13.17 2.08
C ARG A 220 22.49 13.22 0.56
N GLY A 221 21.95 12.21 -0.10
CA GLY A 221 21.84 12.18 -1.57
C GLY A 221 21.02 13.34 -2.11
N LEU A 222 19.88 13.63 -1.50
CA LEU A 222 19.02 14.75 -1.90
C LEU A 222 19.71 16.11 -1.70
N ILE A 223 20.42 16.32 -0.58
CA ILE A 223 21.19 17.53 -0.33
C ILE A 223 22.23 17.74 -1.43
N LYS A 224 23.02 16.69 -1.73
CA LYS A 224 24.05 16.75 -2.77
C LYS A 224 23.45 17.08 -4.15
N THR A 225 22.33 16.45 -4.50
CA THR A 225 21.65 16.74 -5.78
C THR A 225 21.18 18.18 -5.87
N CYS A 226 20.54 18.71 -4.81
CA CYS A 226 20.09 20.10 -4.79
C CYS A 226 21.24 21.12 -4.85
N GLN A 227 22.41 20.80 -4.27
CA GLN A 227 23.60 21.65 -4.35
C GLN A 227 24.15 21.70 -5.77
N LEU A 228 24.26 20.55 -6.44
CA LEU A 228 24.71 20.48 -7.84
C LEU A 228 23.76 21.22 -8.80
N GLU A 229 22.46 21.16 -8.55
CA GLU A 229 21.45 21.91 -9.34
C GLU A 229 21.53 23.42 -9.13
N ALA A 230 22.03 23.88 -7.98
CA ALA A 230 22.18 25.32 -7.68
C ALA A 230 23.47 25.94 -8.26
N GLU A 231 24.46 25.10 -8.60
CA GLU A 231 25.75 25.52 -9.17
C GLU A 231 25.74 25.45 -10.74
N ALA A 232 24.70 24.86 -11.34
CA ALA A 232 24.56 24.73 -12.79
C ALA A 232 23.73 25.85 -13.41
#